data_359f3864d0737ed5ec1ef45de7054ee6
#
_entry.id   359f3864d0737ed5ec1ef45de7054ee6
#
_cell.length_a   1.000
_cell.length_b   1.000
_cell.length_c   1.000
_cell.angle_alpha   90.00
_cell.angle_beta   90.00
_cell.angle_gamma   90.00
#
_symmetry.space_group_name_H-M   'P 1'
#
loop_
_entity.id
_entity.type
_entity.pdbx_description
1 polymer ?
#
loop_
_entity_poly.entity_id
_entity_poly.type
_entity_poly.pdbx_seq_one_letter_code
_entity_poly.pdbx_strand_id
1 'polypeptide(L)'
;METIAAMALGCLLVGAGAMHWIAPGYFRSLVPGWMPWAGPLVAVTGGLDAAAGALVLVPGTRALGAAAAALLISGYMVSHVDALVHARGDARFLDTRAGALARIAVNAVYVAWAAALAL
;
A
#
# COMPACT_ATOMS: atom_id res chain seq x y z
N MET A 1 10.19 -6.48 20.27
CA MET A 1 10.32 -5.56 19.12
C MET A 1 9.58 -6.10 17.91
N GLU A 2 9.86 -7.34 17.53
CA GLU A 2 9.20 -7.95 16.36
C GLU A 2 7.67 -7.99 16.49
N THR A 3 7.15 -8.36 17.67
CA THR A 3 5.72 -8.40 17.91
C THR A 3 5.07 -7.03 17.77
N ILE A 4 5.69 -5.98 18.29
CA ILE A 4 5.19 -4.60 18.17
C ILE A 4 5.22 -4.18 16.70
N ALA A 5 6.33 -4.45 16.00
CA ALA A 5 6.45 -4.13 14.58
C ALA A 5 5.39 -4.85 13.74
N ALA A 6 5.13 -6.12 14.05
CA ALA A 6 4.10 -6.91 13.36
C ALA A 6 2.70 -6.38 13.65
N MET A 7 2.40 -6.07 14.90
CA MET A 7 1.09 -5.51 15.26
C MET A 7 0.84 -4.18 14.57
N ALA A 8 1.85 -3.31 14.52
CA ALA A 8 1.73 -2.02 13.84
C ALA A 8 1.52 -2.19 12.34
N LEU A 9 2.29 -3.05 11.69
CA LEU A 9 2.13 -3.31 10.25
C LEU A 9 0.79 -3.96 9.95
N GLY A 10 0.40 -4.96 10.72
CA GLY A 10 -0.87 -5.65 10.52
C GLY A 10 -2.06 -4.72 10.66
N CYS A 11 -2.06 -3.88 11.68
CA CYS A 11 -3.11 -2.89 11.90
C CYS A 11 -3.13 -1.85 10.76
N LEU A 12 -1.97 -1.39 10.32
CA LEU A 12 -1.86 -0.47 9.18
C LEU A 12 -2.49 -1.08 7.92
N LEU A 13 -2.17 -2.33 7.62
CA LEU A 13 -2.68 -3.01 6.42
C LEU A 13 -4.18 -3.28 6.49
N VAL A 14 -4.68 -3.73 7.62
CA VAL A 14 -6.12 -3.93 7.81
C VAL A 14 -6.85 -2.59 7.68
N GLY A 15 -6.34 -1.56 8.31
CA GLY A 15 -6.91 -0.22 8.23
C GLY A 15 -6.89 0.34 6.81
N ALA A 16 -5.76 0.21 6.12
CA ALA A 16 -5.63 0.65 4.73
C ALA A 16 -6.58 -0.13 3.82
N GLY A 17 -6.67 -1.44 3.99
CA GLY A 17 -7.60 -2.27 3.24
C GLY A 17 -9.05 -1.86 3.43
N ALA A 18 -9.44 -1.62 4.68
CA ALA A 18 -10.78 -1.14 5.00
C ALA A 18 -11.05 0.24 4.34
N MET A 19 -10.08 1.13 4.35
CA MET A 19 -10.23 2.46 3.73
C MET A 19 -10.41 2.38 2.22
N HIS A 20 -9.87 1.36 1.55
CA HIS A 20 -10.14 1.13 0.12
C HIS A 20 -11.64 0.97 -0.16
N TRP A 21 -12.38 0.42 0.79
CA TRP A 21 -13.83 0.23 0.65
C TRP A 21 -14.66 1.37 1.23
N ILE A 22 -14.13 2.06 2.25
CA ILE A 22 -14.81 3.21 2.90
C ILE A 22 -14.66 4.46 2.05
N ALA A 23 -13.47 4.70 1.50
CA ALA A 23 -13.17 5.88 0.68
C ALA A 23 -12.59 5.47 -0.69
N PRO A 24 -13.33 4.70 -1.51
CA PRO A 24 -12.80 4.16 -2.76
C PRO A 24 -12.42 5.25 -3.77
N GLY A 25 -13.10 6.39 -3.75
CA GLY A 25 -12.79 7.50 -4.65
C GLY A 25 -11.38 8.02 -4.49
N TYR A 26 -10.90 8.12 -3.25
CA TYR A 26 -9.52 8.52 -2.98
C TYR A 26 -8.52 7.54 -3.61
N PHE A 27 -8.72 6.24 -3.36
CA PHE A 27 -7.79 5.21 -3.89
C PHE A 27 -7.85 5.09 -5.40
N ARG A 28 -9.06 5.23 -6.00
CA ARG A 28 -9.17 5.27 -7.47
C ARG A 28 -8.36 6.41 -8.06
N SER A 29 -8.29 7.54 -7.37
CA SER A 29 -7.52 8.69 -7.83
C SER A 29 -6.01 8.44 -7.84
N LEU A 30 -5.54 7.43 -7.14
CA LEU A 30 -4.13 7.03 -7.11
C LEU A 30 -3.79 6.02 -8.21
N VAL A 31 -4.78 5.38 -8.83
CA VAL A 31 -4.57 4.43 -9.92
C VAL A 31 -4.13 5.19 -11.16
N PRO A 32 -3.06 4.75 -11.87
CA PRO A 32 -2.62 5.39 -13.11
C PRO A 32 -3.77 5.50 -14.12
N GLY A 33 -3.85 6.63 -14.81
CA GLY A 33 -4.92 6.88 -15.77
C GLY A 33 -4.97 5.91 -16.93
N TRP A 34 -3.84 5.26 -17.25
CA TRP A 34 -3.76 4.26 -18.32
C TRP A 34 -4.26 2.87 -17.90
N MET A 35 -4.48 2.65 -16.59
CA MET A 35 -5.05 1.39 -16.11
C MET A 35 -6.58 1.44 -16.19
N PRO A 36 -7.20 0.49 -16.92
CA PRO A 36 -8.63 0.34 -16.92
C PRO A 36 -9.14 -0.27 -15.61
N TRP A 37 -10.13 -0.52 -15.17
CA TRP A 37 -10.62 -1.25 -13.98
C TRP A 37 -10.17 -0.66 -12.63
N ALA A 38 -10.08 0.67 -12.52
CA ALA A 38 -9.70 1.30 -11.27
C ALA A 38 -10.62 0.88 -10.10
N GLY A 39 -11.92 0.81 -10.31
CA GLY A 39 -12.87 0.40 -9.29
C GLY A 39 -12.64 -1.02 -8.78
N PRO A 40 -12.68 -2.04 -9.65
CA PRO A 40 -12.38 -3.43 -9.25
C PRO A 40 -10.98 -3.60 -8.67
N LEU A 41 -9.98 -2.90 -9.22
CA LEU A 41 -8.61 -2.97 -8.73
C LEU A 41 -8.53 -2.48 -7.28
N VAL A 42 -9.14 -1.35 -6.96
CA VAL A 42 -9.18 -0.81 -5.60
C VAL A 42 -9.90 -1.77 -4.64
N ALA A 43 -11.02 -2.34 -5.05
CA ALA A 43 -11.76 -3.28 -4.22
C ALA A 43 -10.94 -4.54 -3.91
N VAL A 44 -10.29 -5.11 -4.92
CA VAL A 44 -9.49 -6.34 -4.76
C VAL A 44 -8.25 -6.07 -3.92
N THR A 45 -7.51 -4.99 -4.19
CA THR A 45 -6.30 -4.67 -3.43
C THR A 45 -6.64 -4.32 -1.99
N GLY A 46 -7.78 -3.70 -1.72
CA GLY A 46 -8.27 -3.49 -0.36
C GLY A 46 -8.47 -4.79 0.39
N GLY A 47 -9.09 -5.78 -0.25
CA GLY A 47 -9.26 -7.12 0.31
C GLY A 47 -7.94 -7.83 0.56
N LEU A 48 -7.00 -7.71 -0.38
CA LEU A 48 -5.67 -8.31 -0.24
C LEU A 48 -4.86 -7.64 0.89
N ASP A 49 -4.93 -6.33 1.01
CA ASP A 49 -4.27 -5.61 2.12
C ASP A 49 -4.82 -6.07 3.47
N ALA A 50 -6.15 -6.15 3.60
CA ALA A 50 -6.78 -6.60 4.83
C ALA A 50 -6.41 -8.04 5.17
N ALA A 51 -6.40 -8.92 4.17
CA ALA A 51 -6.03 -10.32 4.35
C ALA A 51 -4.56 -10.46 4.75
N ALA A 52 -3.65 -9.75 4.07
CA ALA A 52 -2.23 -9.76 4.42
C ALA A 52 -2.02 -9.22 5.85
N GLY A 53 -2.70 -8.15 6.21
CA GLY A 53 -2.64 -7.59 7.55
C GLY A 53 -3.12 -8.57 8.62
N ALA A 54 -4.23 -9.26 8.36
CA ALA A 54 -4.74 -10.27 9.27
C ALA A 54 -3.73 -11.41 9.47
N LEU A 55 -3.09 -11.87 8.40
CA LEU A 55 -2.06 -12.90 8.46
C LEU A 55 -0.84 -12.43 9.27
N VAL A 56 -0.46 -11.17 9.15
CA VAL A 56 0.66 -10.59 9.92
C VAL A 56 0.33 -10.55 11.41
N LEU A 57 -0.92 -10.29 11.77
CA LEU A 57 -1.35 -10.21 13.18
C LEU A 57 -1.30 -11.56 13.89
N VAL A 58 -1.45 -12.66 13.18
CA VAL A 58 -1.42 -14.01 13.75
C VAL A 58 0.00 -14.55 13.69
N PRO A 59 0.63 -14.89 14.85
CA PRO A 59 2.03 -15.33 14.86
C PRO A 59 2.36 -16.47 13.92
N GLY A 60 1.47 -17.45 13.78
CA GLY A 60 1.69 -18.65 12.95
C GLY A 60 1.69 -18.37 11.45
N THR A 61 1.12 -17.24 11.01
CA THR A 61 1.03 -16.86 9.59
C THR A 61 1.75 -15.55 9.30
N ARG A 62 2.45 -15.01 10.28
CA ARG A 62 3.07 -13.69 10.19
C ARG A 62 4.03 -13.54 9.02
N ALA A 63 4.94 -14.50 8.85
CA ALA A 63 5.92 -14.45 7.77
C ALA A 63 5.25 -14.50 6.39
N LEU A 64 4.22 -15.33 6.24
CA LEU A 64 3.46 -15.40 4.99
C LEU A 64 2.73 -14.08 4.71
N GLY A 65 2.08 -13.52 5.73
CA GLY A 65 1.39 -12.24 5.61
C GLY A 65 2.35 -11.11 5.26
N ALA A 66 3.52 -11.09 5.90
CA ALA A 66 4.54 -10.08 5.64
C ALA A 66 5.10 -10.19 4.22
N ALA A 67 5.33 -11.41 3.73
CA ALA A 67 5.77 -11.62 2.35
C ALA A 67 4.69 -11.14 1.36
N ALA A 68 3.43 -11.46 1.61
CA ALA A 68 2.32 -10.99 0.78
C ALA A 68 2.24 -9.46 0.79
N ALA A 69 2.39 -8.84 1.95
CA ALA A 69 2.39 -7.37 2.09
C ALA A 69 3.54 -6.74 1.30
N ALA A 70 4.74 -7.30 1.39
CA ALA A 70 5.90 -6.80 0.64
C ALA A 70 5.65 -6.83 -0.86
N LEU A 71 5.05 -7.92 -1.37
CA LEU A 71 4.71 -8.04 -2.79
C LEU A 71 3.62 -7.04 -3.20
N LEU A 72 2.56 -6.89 -2.39
CA LEU A 72 1.48 -5.96 -2.67
C LEU A 72 1.98 -4.52 -2.73
N ILE A 73 2.72 -4.10 -1.71
CA ILE A 73 3.21 -2.71 -1.62
C ILE A 73 4.22 -2.45 -2.73
N SER A 74 5.05 -3.43 -3.08
CA SER A 74 5.95 -3.32 -4.23
C SER A 74 5.17 -3.11 -5.54
N GLY A 75 4.04 -3.79 -5.70
CA GLY A 75 3.14 -3.59 -6.83
C GLY A 75 2.55 -2.18 -6.86
N TYR A 76 2.23 -1.62 -5.68
CA TYR A 76 1.71 -0.25 -5.59
C TYR A 76 2.74 0.81 -5.99
N MET A 77 4.03 0.48 -6.04
CA MET A 77 5.06 1.41 -6.51
C MET A 77 4.82 1.86 -7.96
N VAL A 78 4.11 1.06 -8.75
CA VAL A 78 3.70 1.46 -10.10
C VAL A 78 2.89 2.77 -10.05
N SER A 79 1.93 2.86 -9.13
CA SER A 79 1.13 4.08 -8.93
C SER A 79 2.00 5.27 -8.52
N HIS A 80 2.95 5.05 -7.63
CA HIS A 80 3.78 6.13 -7.10
C HIS A 80 4.80 6.63 -8.14
N VAL A 81 5.38 5.71 -8.91
CA VAL A 81 6.29 6.08 -10.02
C VAL A 81 5.50 6.79 -11.12
N ASP A 82 4.31 6.30 -11.45
CA ASP A 82 3.43 6.96 -12.43
C ASP A 82 3.12 8.40 -12.01
N ALA A 83 2.82 8.59 -10.73
CA ALA A 83 2.56 9.93 -10.18
C ALA A 83 3.78 10.85 -10.32
N LEU A 84 4.99 10.32 -10.16
CA LEU A 84 6.23 11.10 -10.34
C LEU A 84 6.44 11.46 -11.79
N VAL A 85 6.22 10.52 -12.71
CA VAL A 85 6.37 10.74 -14.16
C VAL A 85 5.39 11.81 -14.66
N HIS A 86 4.17 11.84 -14.12
CA HIS A 86 3.12 12.78 -14.53
C HIS A 86 2.93 13.92 -13.53
N ALA A 87 3.94 14.21 -12.70
CA ALA A 87 3.84 15.22 -11.65
C ALA A 87 3.57 16.61 -12.22
N ARG A 88 2.69 17.36 -11.56
CA ARG A 88 2.29 18.71 -11.94
C ARG A 88 2.36 19.64 -10.73
N GLY A 89 2.86 20.84 -10.94
CA GLY A 89 3.01 21.83 -9.88
C GLY A 89 1.69 22.42 -9.37
N ASP A 90 0.64 22.38 -10.18
CA ASP A 90 -0.69 22.89 -9.86
C ASP A 90 -1.67 21.82 -9.36
N ALA A 91 -1.20 20.58 -9.20
CA ALA A 91 -2.03 19.48 -8.71
C ALA A 91 -2.12 19.49 -7.18
N ARG A 92 -3.02 18.66 -6.64
CA ARG A 92 -3.00 18.37 -5.21
C ARG A 92 -1.62 17.84 -4.81
N PHE A 93 -1.25 17.99 -3.52
CA PHE A 93 0.11 17.67 -3.07
C PHE A 93 0.62 16.30 -3.52
N LEU A 94 -0.22 15.25 -3.39
CA LEU A 94 0.20 13.88 -3.72
C LEU A 94 0.55 13.67 -5.20
N ASP A 95 0.10 14.55 -6.08
CA ASP A 95 0.37 14.48 -7.51
C ASP A 95 1.44 15.47 -7.95
N THR A 96 2.02 16.23 -7.01
CA THR A 96 3.22 17.05 -7.27
C THR A 96 4.46 16.17 -7.22
N ARG A 97 5.59 16.71 -7.73
CA ARG A 97 6.87 15.99 -7.66
C ARG A 97 7.26 15.67 -6.22
N ALA A 98 7.14 16.62 -5.31
CA ALA A 98 7.47 16.42 -3.90
C ALA A 98 6.56 15.36 -3.27
N GLY A 99 5.26 15.41 -3.54
CA GLY A 99 4.29 14.44 -3.04
C GLY A 99 4.53 13.03 -3.60
N ALA A 100 4.83 12.93 -4.90
CA ALA A 100 5.13 11.65 -5.52
C ALA A 100 6.41 11.03 -4.94
N LEU A 101 7.44 11.82 -4.72
CA LEU A 101 8.67 11.36 -4.07
C LEU A 101 8.40 10.92 -2.63
N ALA A 102 7.57 11.65 -1.89
CA ALA A 102 7.16 11.26 -0.54
C ALA A 102 6.41 9.93 -0.53
N ARG A 103 5.50 9.72 -1.49
CA ARG A 103 4.78 8.44 -1.65
C ARG A 103 5.75 7.29 -1.86
N ILE A 104 6.75 7.47 -2.73
CA ILE A 104 7.77 6.44 -3.01
C ILE A 104 8.58 6.16 -1.74
N ALA A 105 9.05 7.19 -1.04
CA ALA A 105 9.87 7.03 0.16
C ALA A 105 9.12 6.29 1.27
N VAL A 106 7.89 6.70 1.56
CA VAL A 106 7.06 6.07 2.60
C VAL A 106 6.78 4.61 2.26
N ASN A 107 6.44 4.32 1.01
CA ASN A 107 6.14 2.95 0.61
C ASN A 107 7.38 2.07 0.53
N ALA A 108 8.54 2.63 0.22
CA ALA A 108 9.81 1.91 0.32
C ALA A 108 10.10 1.47 1.76
N VAL A 109 9.81 2.32 2.74
CA VAL A 109 9.91 1.97 4.16
C VAL A 109 8.96 0.83 4.49
N TYR A 110 7.72 0.88 4.01
CA TYR A 110 6.75 -0.20 4.25
C TYR A 110 7.22 -1.52 3.65
N VAL A 111 7.77 -1.51 2.45
CA VAL A 111 8.32 -2.71 1.80
C VAL A 111 9.45 -3.30 2.63
N ALA A 112 10.39 -2.45 3.09
CA ALA A 112 11.51 -2.88 3.91
C ALA A 112 11.03 -3.47 5.24
N TRP A 113 10.03 -2.85 5.86
CA TRP A 113 9.43 -3.30 7.11
C TRP A 113 8.77 -4.68 6.93
N ALA A 114 7.94 -4.83 5.90
CA ALA A 114 7.29 -6.09 5.60
C ALA A 114 8.32 -7.19 5.26
N ALA A 115 9.31 -6.87 4.45
CA ALA A 115 10.37 -7.81 4.08
C ALA A 115 11.15 -8.31 5.31
N ALA A 116 11.44 -7.41 6.24
CA ALA A 116 12.13 -7.77 7.48
C ALA A 116 11.31 -8.75 8.33
N LEU A 117 10.00 -8.59 8.38
CA LEU A 117 9.10 -9.49 9.11
C LEU A 117 8.90 -10.84 8.38
N ALA A 118 9.14 -10.89 7.07
CA ALA A 118 9.01 -12.10 6.28
C ALA A 118 10.21 -13.05 6.44
N LEU A 119 11.32 -12.54 6.91
CA LEU A 119 12.55 -13.34 7.13
C LEU A 119 12.52 -14.10 8.50
#